data_83af5dab5bd3eb3ad0dd30a67d6391d5
#
_entry.id   83af5dab5bd3eb3ad0dd30a67d6391d5
#
_cell.length_a   1.000
_cell.length_b   1.000
_cell.length_c   1.000
_cell.angle_alpha   90.00
_cell.angle_beta   90.00
_cell.angle_gamma   90.00
#
_symmetry.space_group_name_H-M   'P 1'
#
loop_
_entity.id
_entity.type
_entity.pdbx_description
1 polymer ?
#
loop_
_entity_poly.entity_id
_entity_poly.type
_entity_poly.pdbx_seq_one_letter_code
_entity_poly.pdbx_strand_id
1 'polypeptide(L)'
;MTLPPTASPAMLQAAMRIQLKQSAEKSFRAFVEQAWHILEPATQFVPGMHVDAMCLHLQAVTEGRIKDLIINVAPGSAKSLITSVMWPAWAWIIRPELRWLFSSYRAELALRDSVKCRTLIESPWYQERWGDRFKFDESQNQARRYQNTKMGYRATTSVGTGTGERCDVCVCDDPTSVDQADSDAERNTANTWWLGTMSTRLNDQ
;
A
#
# COMPACT_ATOMS: atom_id res chain seq x y z
N MET A 1 22.91 48.53 2.30
CA MET A 1 22.82 47.07 2.09
C MET A 1 21.55 46.63 2.78
N THR A 2 20.43 46.58 2.02
CA THR A 2 19.12 46.18 2.53
C THR A 2 19.10 44.67 2.71
N LEU A 3 18.80 44.19 3.90
CA LEU A 3 18.55 42.78 4.17
C LEU A 3 17.43 42.30 3.25
N PRO A 4 17.52 41.07 2.69
CA PRO A 4 16.44 40.52 1.87
C PRO A 4 15.15 40.44 2.71
N PRO A 5 13.97 40.66 2.12
CA PRO A 5 12.72 40.61 2.87
C PRO A 5 12.58 39.25 3.52
N THR A 6 12.36 39.24 4.84
CA THR A 6 12.06 38.02 5.59
C THR A 6 10.80 37.38 5.02
N ALA A 7 10.87 36.09 4.66
CA ALA A 7 9.74 35.37 4.09
C ALA A 7 8.53 35.45 5.05
N SER A 8 7.36 35.74 4.51
CA SER A 8 6.15 35.78 5.31
C SER A 8 5.81 34.41 5.91
N PRO A 9 5.12 34.32 7.05
CA PRO A 9 4.68 33.03 7.62
C PRO A 9 3.92 32.16 6.61
N ALA A 10 3.11 32.77 5.75
CA ALA A 10 2.38 32.04 4.70
C ALA A 10 3.33 31.44 3.64
N MET A 11 4.37 32.15 3.24
CA MET A 11 5.39 31.65 2.31
C MET A 11 6.17 30.49 2.92
N LEU A 12 6.53 30.58 4.20
CA LEU A 12 7.21 29.49 4.90
C LEU A 12 6.34 28.24 5.01
N GLN A 13 5.07 28.40 5.34
CA GLN A 13 4.11 27.29 5.37
C GLN A 13 3.92 26.66 3.99
N ALA A 14 3.81 27.44 2.94
CA ALA A 14 3.71 26.92 1.57
C ALA A 14 4.97 26.15 1.17
N ALA A 15 6.15 26.68 1.44
CA ALA A 15 7.41 26.01 1.18
C ALA A 15 7.54 24.68 1.94
N MET A 16 7.14 24.65 3.22
CA MET A 16 7.13 23.45 4.03
C MET A 16 6.17 22.38 3.48
N ARG A 17 4.96 22.76 3.04
CA ARG A 17 4.01 21.83 2.39
C ARG A 17 4.59 21.22 1.12
N ILE A 18 5.26 22.03 0.28
CA ILE A 18 5.93 21.55 -0.94
C ILE A 18 7.05 20.57 -0.58
N GLN A 19 7.87 20.90 0.41
CA GLN A 19 8.96 20.03 0.85
C GLN A 19 8.45 18.69 1.40
N LEU A 20 7.41 18.71 2.23
CA LEU A 20 6.78 17.50 2.76
C LEU A 20 6.18 16.63 1.64
N LYS A 21 5.49 17.23 0.66
CA LYS A 21 4.98 16.53 -0.51
C LYS A 21 6.12 15.86 -1.27
N GLN A 22 7.18 16.59 -1.60
CA GLN A 22 8.33 16.06 -2.33
C GLN A 22 9.08 14.95 -1.57
N SER A 23 9.20 15.07 -0.26
CA SER A 23 9.82 14.02 0.56
C SER A 23 9.00 12.73 0.55
N ALA A 24 7.66 12.83 0.65
CA ALA A 24 6.77 11.68 0.55
C ALA A 24 6.76 11.05 -0.84
N GLU A 25 6.86 11.82 -1.92
CA GLU A 25 6.99 11.28 -3.28
C GLU A 25 8.27 10.47 -3.48
N LYS A 26 9.38 10.93 -2.90
CA LYS A 26 10.71 10.30 -3.05
C LYS A 26 10.94 9.12 -2.10
N SER A 27 10.26 9.09 -0.96
CA SER A 27 10.48 8.11 0.09
C SER A 27 9.19 7.54 0.61
N PHE A 28 9.00 6.23 0.43
CA PHE A 28 7.86 5.54 1.01
C PHE A 28 7.86 5.65 2.55
N ARG A 29 9.04 5.62 3.17
CA ARG A 29 9.16 5.82 4.62
C ARG A 29 8.64 7.19 5.07
N ALA A 30 8.96 8.25 4.34
CA ALA A 30 8.45 9.59 4.64
C ALA A 30 6.94 9.70 4.39
N PHE A 31 6.41 9.01 3.39
CA PHE A 31 4.97 8.91 3.17
C PHE A 31 4.28 8.23 4.34
N VAL A 32 4.78 7.08 4.80
CA VAL A 32 4.21 6.32 5.94
C VAL A 32 4.12 7.20 7.18
N GLU A 33 5.19 7.91 7.54
CA GLU A 33 5.20 8.81 8.68
C GLU A 33 4.17 9.93 8.56
N GLN A 34 4.09 10.57 7.39
CA GLN A 34 3.14 11.65 7.14
C GLN A 34 1.69 11.17 7.06
N ALA A 35 1.43 9.97 6.55
CA ALA A 35 0.10 9.40 6.39
C ALA A 35 -0.45 8.76 7.69
N TRP A 36 0.41 8.49 8.66
CA TRP A 36 0.05 7.72 9.87
C TRP A 36 -1.18 8.27 10.58
N HIS A 37 -1.21 9.57 10.82
CA HIS A 37 -2.29 10.23 11.56
C HIS A 37 -3.66 10.15 10.87
N ILE A 38 -3.72 9.82 9.57
CA ILE A 38 -4.98 9.65 8.83
C ILE A 38 -5.62 8.30 9.20
N LEU A 39 -4.80 7.27 9.36
CA LEU A 39 -5.27 5.90 9.61
C LEU A 39 -5.29 5.54 11.10
N GLU A 40 -4.40 6.12 11.86
CA GLU A 40 -4.21 5.85 13.29
C GLU A 40 -4.18 7.17 14.09
N PRO A 41 -5.30 7.96 14.09
CA PRO A 41 -5.30 9.30 14.68
C PRO A 41 -5.13 9.31 16.21
N ALA A 42 -5.44 8.19 16.87
CA ALA A 42 -5.30 8.04 18.33
C ALA A 42 -3.90 7.58 18.77
N THR A 43 -3.03 7.22 17.81
CA THR A 43 -1.74 6.60 18.10
C THR A 43 -0.63 7.38 17.43
N GLN A 44 0.33 7.82 18.22
CA GLN A 44 1.51 8.49 17.64
C GLN A 44 2.35 7.50 16.82
N PHE A 45 2.85 7.95 15.68
CA PHE A 45 3.82 7.18 14.93
C PHE A 45 5.11 6.97 15.73
N VAL A 46 5.50 5.72 15.90
CA VAL A 46 6.76 5.36 16.56
C VAL A 46 7.70 4.79 15.52
N PRO A 47 8.78 5.48 15.17
CA PRO A 47 9.78 4.95 14.24
C PRO A 47 10.45 3.71 14.82
N GLY A 48 10.79 2.75 13.94
CA GLY A 48 11.46 1.54 14.34
C GLY A 48 12.18 0.90 13.16
N MET A 49 13.26 0.20 13.41
CA MET A 49 14.09 -0.42 12.39
C MET A 49 13.28 -1.37 11.47
N HIS A 50 12.28 -2.08 12.02
CA HIS A 50 11.41 -2.95 11.22
C HIS A 50 10.53 -2.15 10.24
N VAL A 51 10.04 -0.97 10.63
CA VAL A 51 9.29 -0.08 9.74
C VAL A 51 10.20 0.45 8.63
N ASP A 52 11.40 0.90 8.99
CA ASP A 52 12.37 1.42 8.04
C ASP A 52 12.77 0.35 7.03
N ALA A 53 13.04 -0.88 7.49
CA ALA A 53 13.38 -2.02 6.64
C ALA A 53 12.21 -2.38 5.69
N MET A 54 10.98 -2.50 6.19
CA MET A 54 9.81 -2.75 5.35
C MET A 54 9.65 -1.67 4.27
N CYS A 55 9.72 -0.40 4.66
CA CYS A 55 9.56 0.70 3.72
C CYS A 55 10.65 0.70 2.62
N LEU A 56 11.90 0.46 3.01
CA LEU A 56 13.01 0.41 2.06
C LEU A 56 12.85 -0.71 1.02
N HIS A 57 12.47 -1.91 1.48
CA HIS A 57 12.28 -3.05 0.58
C HIS A 57 11.04 -2.91 -0.30
N LEU A 58 9.91 -2.43 0.21
CA LEU A 58 8.70 -2.19 -0.57
C LEU A 58 8.90 -1.08 -1.60
N GLN A 59 9.66 -0.04 -1.27
CA GLN A 59 10.08 0.96 -2.24
C GLN A 59 10.95 0.32 -3.34
N ALA A 60 11.89 -0.54 -2.98
CA ALA A 60 12.74 -1.25 -3.94
C ALA A 60 11.93 -2.18 -4.88
N VAL A 61 10.85 -2.80 -4.39
CA VAL A 61 9.90 -3.54 -5.25
C VAL A 61 9.20 -2.60 -6.23
N THR A 62 8.70 -1.44 -5.76
CA THR A 62 8.05 -0.45 -6.65
C THR A 62 8.99 0.08 -7.73
N GLU A 63 10.27 0.22 -7.41
CA GLU A 63 11.32 0.64 -8.33
C GLU A 63 11.85 -0.48 -9.25
N GLY A 64 11.33 -1.72 -9.11
CA GLY A 64 11.76 -2.88 -9.91
C GLY A 64 13.12 -3.46 -9.52
N ARG A 65 13.70 -3.05 -8.39
CA ARG A 65 14.98 -3.56 -7.88
C ARG A 65 14.86 -4.90 -7.14
N ILE A 66 13.66 -5.18 -6.62
CA ILE A 66 13.32 -6.46 -5.97
C ILE A 66 12.09 -7.00 -6.67
N LYS A 67 12.15 -8.27 -7.09
CA LYS A 67 11.04 -8.96 -7.74
C LYS A 67 10.17 -9.72 -6.74
N ASP A 68 10.81 -10.49 -5.86
CA ASP A 68 10.14 -11.32 -4.86
C ASP A 68 10.59 -10.89 -3.46
N LEU A 69 9.62 -10.65 -2.58
CA LEU A 69 9.88 -10.17 -1.22
C LEU A 69 9.05 -10.96 -0.20
N ILE A 70 9.71 -11.48 0.82
CA ILE A 70 9.07 -12.10 1.99
C ILE A 70 9.34 -11.20 3.20
N ILE A 71 8.29 -10.89 3.95
CA ILE A 71 8.37 -10.07 5.16
C ILE A 71 7.86 -10.86 6.35
N ASN A 72 8.77 -11.23 7.25
CA ASN A 72 8.47 -11.87 8.52
C ASN A 72 8.78 -10.91 9.66
N VAL A 73 7.74 -10.46 10.35
CA VAL A 73 7.82 -9.53 11.49
C VAL A 73 6.82 -9.95 12.56
N ALA A 74 7.07 -9.57 13.81
CA ALA A 74 6.20 -9.89 14.92
C ALA A 74 4.79 -9.28 14.75
N PRO A 75 3.74 -9.91 15.31
CA PRO A 75 2.41 -9.31 15.41
C PRO A 75 2.48 -7.92 16.06
N GLY A 76 1.62 -7.00 15.61
CA GLY A 76 1.61 -5.63 16.12
C GLY A 76 2.67 -4.69 15.53
N SER A 77 3.50 -5.16 14.56
CA SER A 77 4.52 -4.35 13.89
C SER A 77 3.99 -3.50 12.72
N ALA A 78 2.69 -3.28 12.64
CA ALA A 78 2.00 -2.54 11.57
C ALA A 78 2.22 -3.09 10.14
N LYS A 79 2.63 -4.38 9.99
CA LYS A 79 2.91 -5.02 8.69
C LYS A 79 1.78 -4.77 7.69
N SER A 80 0.56 -5.20 7.98
CA SER A 80 -0.59 -5.07 7.07
C SER A 80 -0.91 -3.61 6.74
N LEU A 81 -0.79 -2.70 7.72
CA LEU A 81 -1.02 -1.29 7.49
C LEU A 81 0.00 -0.69 6.50
N ILE A 82 1.25 -1.09 6.61
CA ILE A 82 2.32 -0.63 5.71
C ILE A 82 2.22 -1.32 4.35
N THR A 83 2.13 -2.66 4.31
CA THR A 83 2.18 -3.44 3.07
C THR A 83 0.87 -3.41 2.29
N SER A 84 -0.26 -3.53 2.99
CA SER A 84 -1.56 -3.73 2.32
C SER A 84 -2.41 -2.46 2.24
N VAL A 85 -2.04 -1.38 2.95
CA VAL A 85 -2.79 -0.12 2.93
C VAL A 85 -1.95 1.04 2.39
N MET A 86 -0.83 1.35 3.02
CA MET A 86 -0.05 2.54 2.67
C MET A 86 0.79 2.36 1.40
N TRP A 87 1.35 1.17 1.18
CA TRP A 87 2.20 0.92 0.02
C TRP A 87 1.46 1.08 -1.32
N PRO A 88 0.30 0.47 -1.58
CA PRO A 88 -0.42 0.69 -2.84
C PRO A 88 -0.86 2.14 -3.01
N ALA A 89 -1.25 2.84 -1.93
CA ALA A 89 -1.59 4.25 -1.98
C ALA A 89 -0.40 5.12 -2.39
N TRP A 90 0.79 4.85 -1.84
CA TRP A 90 2.02 5.54 -2.21
C TRP A 90 2.48 5.21 -3.64
N ALA A 91 2.47 3.94 -4.01
CA ALA A 91 2.91 3.52 -5.34
C ALA A 91 2.07 4.16 -6.45
N TRP A 92 0.78 4.38 -6.22
CA TRP A 92 -0.10 5.07 -7.18
C TRP A 92 0.18 6.57 -7.35
N ILE A 93 0.91 7.19 -6.44
CA ILE A 93 1.41 8.57 -6.64
C ILE A 93 2.39 8.59 -7.82
N ILE A 94 3.20 7.53 -7.96
CA ILE A 94 4.32 7.44 -8.90
C ILE A 94 3.91 6.66 -10.16
N ARG A 95 3.20 5.56 -9.95
CA ARG A 95 2.77 4.60 -10.99
C ARG A 95 1.27 4.29 -10.84
N PRO A 96 0.38 5.23 -11.17
CA PRO A 96 -1.06 5.06 -10.98
C PRO A 96 -1.66 3.95 -11.85
N GLU A 97 -0.98 3.49 -12.88
CA GLU A 97 -1.38 2.38 -13.76
C GLU A 97 -1.23 0.99 -13.11
N LEU A 98 -0.50 0.85 -12.00
CA LEU A 98 -0.26 -0.44 -11.37
C LEU A 98 -1.54 -1.14 -10.94
N ARG A 99 -1.64 -2.41 -11.30
CA ARG A 99 -2.74 -3.31 -10.95
C ARG A 99 -2.32 -4.21 -9.80
N TRP A 100 -3.12 -4.20 -8.75
CA TRP A 100 -2.84 -4.86 -7.49
C TRP A 100 -3.81 -6.00 -7.22
N LEU A 101 -3.30 -7.14 -6.78
CA LEU A 101 -4.10 -8.24 -6.26
C LEU A 101 -3.64 -8.57 -4.84
N PHE A 102 -4.55 -8.38 -3.88
CA PHE A 102 -4.30 -8.66 -2.47
C PHE A 102 -5.05 -9.90 -2.02
N SER A 103 -4.41 -10.73 -1.22
CA SER A 103 -5.01 -11.92 -0.62
C SER A 103 -4.62 -12.07 0.85
N SER A 104 -5.45 -12.78 1.59
CA SER A 104 -5.22 -13.22 2.97
C SER A 104 -5.94 -14.55 3.19
N TYR A 105 -5.67 -15.25 4.31
CA TYR A 105 -6.42 -16.47 4.65
C TYR A 105 -7.92 -16.24 4.80
N ARG A 106 -8.36 -15.01 5.09
CA ARG A 106 -9.77 -14.59 5.07
C ARG A 106 -9.99 -13.40 4.18
N ALA A 107 -11.01 -13.48 3.34
CA ALA A 107 -11.36 -12.41 2.42
C ALA A 107 -11.69 -11.08 3.14
N GLU A 108 -12.27 -11.15 4.34
CA GLU A 108 -12.66 -9.99 5.16
C GLU A 108 -11.46 -9.15 5.59
N LEU A 109 -10.29 -9.78 5.83
CA LEU A 109 -9.06 -9.07 6.18
C LEU A 109 -8.53 -8.26 4.99
N ALA A 110 -8.43 -8.89 3.83
CA ALA A 110 -8.04 -8.21 2.61
C ALA A 110 -9.02 -7.09 2.22
N LEU A 111 -10.33 -7.30 2.49
CA LEU A 111 -11.37 -6.30 2.25
C LEU A 111 -11.25 -5.11 3.21
N ARG A 112 -11.03 -5.37 4.50
CA ARG A 112 -10.79 -4.33 5.51
C ARG A 112 -9.64 -3.41 5.09
N ASP A 113 -8.53 -4.00 4.66
CA ASP A 113 -7.33 -3.25 4.26
C ASP A 113 -7.55 -2.53 2.92
N SER A 114 -8.39 -3.09 2.05
CA SER A 114 -8.84 -2.42 0.82
C SER A 114 -9.62 -1.13 1.13
N VAL A 115 -10.56 -1.20 2.07
CA VAL A 115 -11.34 -0.04 2.51
C VAL A 115 -10.43 1.00 3.16
N LYS A 116 -9.52 0.61 4.06
CA LYS A 116 -8.54 1.52 4.68
C LYS A 116 -7.67 2.23 3.63
N CYS A 117 -7.18 1.50 2.63
CA CYS A 117 -6.39 2.07 1.54
C CYS A 117 -7.18 3.13 0.76
N ARG A 118 -8.43 2.83 0.41
CA ARG A 118 -9.32 3.78 -0.25
C ARG A 118 -9.59 5.01 0.62
N THR A 119 -9.87 4.84 1.90
CA THR A 119 -10.05 5.93 2.85
C THR A 119 -8.83 6.85 2.91
N LEU A 120 -7.62 6.28 2.91
CA LEU A 120 -6.40 7.07 2.87
C LEU A 120 -6.31 7.91 1.59
N ILE A 121 -6.56 7.30 0.42
CA ILE A 121 -6.51 7.98 -0.88
C ILE A 121 -7.60 9.08 -0.98
N GLU A 122 -8.80 8.82 -0.47
CA GLU A 122 -9.92 9.78 -0.47
C GLU A 122 -9.77 10.88 0.59
N SER A 123 -8.82 10.76 1.52
CA SER A 123 -8.62 11.76 2.57
C SER A 123 -8.26 13.13 2.00
N PRO A 124 -8.70 14.24 2.64
CA PRO A 124 -8.30 15.59 2.24
C PRO A 124 -6.78 15.74 2.16
N TRP A 125 -6.05 15.14 3.10
CA TRP A 125 -4.59 15.16 3.13
C TRP A 125 -3.95 14.60 1.85
N TYR A 126 -4.47 13.48 1.35
CA TYR A 126 -3.96 12.86 0.13
C TYR A 126 -4.43 13.63 -1.12
N GLN A 127 -5.71 14.01 -1.17
CA GLN A 127 -6.31 14.69 -2.32
C GLN A 127 -5.72 16.07 -2.57
N GLU A 128 -5.42 16.86 -1.53
CA GLU A 128 -4.75 18.15 -1.66
C GLU A 128 -3.35 18.06 -2.28
N ARG A 129 -2.68 16.91 -2.10
CA ARG A 129 -1.30 16.68 -2.55
C ARG A 129 -1.23 16.04 -3.92
N TRP A 130 -2.05 15.03 -4.17
CA TRP A 130 -1.92 14.14 -5.32
C TRP A 130 -3.25 13.86 -6.04
N GLY A 131 -4.32 14.54 -5.69
CA GLY A 131 -5.63 14.35 -6.31
C GLY A 131 -5.68 14.74 -7.79
N ASP A 132 -4.62 15.37 -8.32
CA ASP A 132 -4.39 15.65 -9.74
C ASP A 132 -3.81 14.46 -10.51
N ARG A 133 -3.22 13.47 -9.83
CA ARG A 133 -2.57 12.32 -10.46
C ARG A 133 -3.59 11.36 -11.09
N PHE A 134 -4.64 11.04 -10.36
CA PHE A 134 -5.74 10.18 -10.79
C PHE A 134 -7.02 10.46 -9.98
N LYS A 135 -8.13 9.93 -10.46
CA LYS A 135 -9.41 9.85 -9.75
C LYS A 135 -9.86 8.40 -9.69
N PHE A 136 -10.72 8.04 -8.75
CA PHE A 136 -11.41 6.75 -8.83
C PHE A 136 -12.44 6.76 -9.95
N ASP A 137 -12.59 5.63 -10.62
CA ASP A 137 -13.65 5.41 -11.60
C ASP A 137 -14.95 5.08 -10.83
N GLU A 138 -15.93 5.94 -10.92
CA GLU A 138 -17.20 5.80 -10.19
C GLU A 138 -17.95 4.53 -10.58
N SER A 139 -17.80 4.05 -11.81
CA SER A 139 -18.43 2.81 -12.31
C SER A 139 -17.77 1.54 -11.78
N GLN A 140 -16.52 1.63 -11.29
CA GLN A 140 -15.68 0.52 -10.82
C GLN A 140 -15.18 0.77 -9.40
N ASN A 141 -16.05 1.23 -8.48
CA ASN A 141 -15.67 1.65 -7.13
C ASN A 141 -16.36 0.80 -6.05
N GLN A 142 -16.11 -0.51 -6.05
CA GLN A 142 -16.58 -1.42 -5.00
C GLN A 142 -15.43 -1.70 -4.00
N ALA A 143 -15.78 -1.98 -2.74
CA ALA A 143 -14.79 -2.24 -1.70
C ALA A 143 -13.87 -3.43 -2.03
N ARG A 144 -14.39 -4.45 -2.73
CA ARG A 144 -13.63 -5.64 -3.15
C ARG A 144 -12.76 -5.39 -4.38
N ARG A 145 -13.16 -4.45 -5.25
CA ARG A 145 -12.43 -4.04 -6.45
C ARG A 145 -12.74 -2.60 -6.79
N TYR A 146 -11.73 -1.77 -6.88
CA TYR A 146 -11.84 -0.40 -7.38
C TYR A 146 -10.72 -0.08 -8.36
N GLN A 147 -11.01 0.83 -9.27
CA GLN A 147 -10.14 1.21 -10.38
C GLN A 147 -9.96 2.73 -10.40
N ASN A 148 -8.84 3.19 -10.91
CA ASN A 148 -8.57 4.60 -11.14
C ASN A 148 -8.58 4.96 -12.63
N THR A 149 -8.64 6.25 -12.93
CA THR A 149 -8.69 6.80 -14.30
C THR A 149 -7.41 6.56 -15.13
N LYS A 150 -6.38 5.97 -14.53
CA LYS A 150 -5.15 5.55 -15.21
C LYS A 150 -5.08 4.04 -15.45
N MET A 151 -6.23 3.37 -15.32
CA MET A 151 -6.41 1.92 -15.51
C MET A 151 -5.74 1.04 -14.45
N GLY A 152 -5.13 1.62 -13.43
CA GLY A 152 -4.69 0.91 -12.25
C GLY A 152 -5.90 0.48 -11.42
N TYR A 153 -5.84 -0.71 -10.83
CA TYR A 153 -6.89 -1.19 -9.94
C TYR A 153 -6.33 -1.94 -8.74
N ARG A 154 -7.17 -2.05 -7.72
CA ARG A 154 -6.95 -2.92 -6.58
C ARG A 154 -8.08 -3.93 -6.49
N ALA A 155 -7.73 -5.21 -6.47
CA ALA A 155 -8.66 -6.31 -6.26
C ALA A 155 -8.25 -7.12 -5.02
N THR A 156 -9.22 -7.74 -4.35
CA THR A 156 -9.01 -8.56 -3.16
C THR A 156 -9.60 -9.95 -3.35
N THR A 157 -8.90 -10.95 -2.78
CA THR A 157 -9.30 -12.35 -2.80
C THR A 157 -8.94 -13.03 -1.48
N SER A 158 -9.20 -14.32 -1.36
CA SER A 158 -8.72 -15.16 -0.25
C SER A 158 -7.92 -16.34 -0.77
N VAL A 159 -7.12 -16.93 0.10
CA VAL A 159 -6.43 -18.21 -0.16
C VAL A 159 -7.47 -19.26 -0.58
N GLY A 160 -7.14 -20.07 -1.56
CA GLY A 160 -8.00 -21.13 -2.09
C GLY A 160 -9.03 -20.65 -3.13
N THR A 161 -9.22 -19.33 -3.33
CA THR A 161 -10.11 -18.83 -4.38
C THR A 161 -9.32 -18.45 -5.62
N GLY A 162 -9.84 -18.89 -6.78
CA GLY A 162 -9.33 -18.45 -8.09
C GLY A 162 -9.94 -17.09 -8.44
N THR A 163 -9.13 -16.19 -8.97
CA THR A 163 -9.61 -14.91 -9.50
C THR A 163 -9.37 -14.85 -11.00
N GLY A 164 -10.28 -14.20 -11.73
CA GLY A 164 -10.06 -13.84 -13.14
C GLY A 164 -9.11 -12.64 -13.32
N GLU A 165 -8.67 -12.02 -12.23
CA GLU A 165 -7.86 -10.80 -12.25
C GLU A 165 -6.40 -11.12 -12.55
N ARG A 166 -5.76 -10.26 -13.33
CA ARG A 166 -4.32 -10.23 -13.53
C ARG A 166 -3.75 -9.00 -12.83
N CYS A 167 -2.50 -9.03 -12.43
CA CYS A 167 -1.89 -7.94 -11.67
C CYS A 167 -0.43 -7.72 -12.03
N ASP A 168 0.07 -6.54 -11.72
CA ASP A 168 1.48 -6.20 -11.81
C ASP A 168 2.17 -6.46 -10.47
N VAL A 169 1.40 -6.45 -9.37
CA VAL A 169 1.87 -6.76 -8.01
C VAL A 169 0.86 -7.64 -7.30
N CYS A 170 1.31 -8.84 -6.88
CA CYS A 170 0.56 -9.74 -6.00
C CYS A 170 1.06 -9.60 -4.55
N VAL A 171 0.13 -9.45 -3.61
CA VAL A 171 0.45 -9.40 -2.17
C VAL A 171 -0.40 -10.44 -1.44
N CYS A 172 0.27 -11.33 -0.69
CA CYS A 172 -0.39 -12.24 0.22
C CYS A 172 -0.01 -11.87 1.66
N ASP A 173 -0.98 -11.36 2.40
CA ASP A 173 -0.80 -11.00 3.80
C ASP A 173 -1.44 -12.09 4.67
N ASP A 174 -0.60 -12.75 5.49
CA ASP A 174 -0.98 -13.88 6.33
C ASP A 174 -1.77 -14.96 5.54
N PRO A 175 -1.07 -15.86 4.80
CA PRO A 175 -1.72 -16.89 3.98
C PRO A 175 -2.45 -17.96 4.79
N THR A 176 -2.11 -18.11 6.09
CA THR A 176 -2.69 -19.05 7.04
C THR A 176 -3.03 -18.35 8.35
N SER A 177 -4.07 -18.80 9.04
CA SER A 177 -4.32 -18.41 10.44
C SER A 177 -3.31 -19.09 11.37
N VAL A 178 -3.27 -18.68 12.64
CA VAL A 178 -2.42 -19.31 13.66
C VAL A 178 -2.71 -20.82 13.76
N ASP A 179 -3.99 -21.20 13.83
CA ASP A 179 -4.39 -22.61 13.92
C ASP A 179 -4.04 -23.41 12.66
N GLN A 180 -4.15 -22.80 11.48
CA GLN A 180 -3.78 -23.41 10.20
C GLN A 180 -2.26 -23.55 10.04
N ALA A 181 -1.48 -22.65 10.65
CA ALA A 181 -0.03 -22.66 10.54
C ALA A 181 0.61 -23.92 11.17
N ASP A 182 -0.06 -24.58 12.13
CA ASP A 182 0.40 -25.79 12.76
C ASP A 182 0.07 -27.07 11.94
N SER A 183 -0.80 -26.95 10.93
CA SER A 183 -1.21 -28.06 10.06
C SER A 183 -0.38 -28.13 8.78
N ASP A 184 0.33 -29.26 8.57
CA ASP A 184 1.05 -29.51 7.31
C ASP A 184 0.13 -29.47 6.08
N ALA A 185 -1.09 -30.01 6.20
CA ALA A 185 -2.07 -30.03 5.12
C ALA A 185 -2.51 -28.62 4.71
N GLU A 186 -2.76 -27.73 5.69
CA GLU A 186 -3.15 -26.33 5.43
C GLU A 186 -1.98 -25.54 4.82
N ARG A 187 -0.75 -25.72 5.34
CA ARG A 187 0.43 -25.08 4.74
C ARG A 187 0.65 -25.53 3.30
N ASN A 188 0.50 -26.82 3.02
CA ASN A 188 0.62 -27.35 1.67
C ASN A 188 -0.48 -26.83 0.74
N THR A 189 -1.70 -26.67 1.25
CA THR A 189 -2.82 -26.06 0.50
C THR A 189 -2.49 -24.61 0.12
N ALA A 190 -2.02 -23.80 1.07
CA ALA A 190 -1.64 -22.43 0.82
C ALA A 190 -0.48 -22.32 -0.18
N ASN A 191 0.55 -23.17 -0.05
CA ASN A 191 1.68 -23.21 -0.98
C ASN A 191 1.26 -23.63 -2.39
N THR A 192 0.44 -24.68 -2.51
CA THR A 192 -0.08 -25.15 -3.81
C THR A 192 -0.92 -24.07 -4.49
N TRP A 193 -1.77 -23.39 -3.74
CA TRP A 193 -2.57 -22.30 -4.25
C TRP A 193 -1.68 -21.12 -4.69
N TRP A 194 -0.67 -20.75 -3.91
CA TRP A 194 0.27 -19.67 -4.28
C TRP A 194 0.99 -19.99 -5.58
N LEU A 195 1.62 -21.16 -5.65
CA LEU A 195 2.41 -21.59 -6.81
C LEU A 195 1.55 -21.85 -8.06
N GLY A 196 0.38 -22.45 -7.88
CA GLY A 196 -0.47 -22.87 -8.99
C GLY A 196 -1.47 -21.80 -9.45
N THR A 197 -1.84 -20.86 -8.58
CA THR A 197 -2.88 -19.87 -8.89
C THR A 197 -2.34 -18.45 -8.84
N MET A 198 -1.81 -18.00 -7.70
CA MET A 198 -1.45 -16.58 -7.55
C MET A 198 -0.25 -16.17 -8.40
N SER A 199 0.80 -16.95 -8.47
CA SER A 199 1.98 -16.67 -9.29
C SER A 199 1.64 -16.51 -10.78
N THR A 200 0.61 -17.25 -11.24
CA THR A 200 0.16 -17.18 -12.65
C THR A 200 -0.67 -15.92 -12.96
N ARG A 201 -1.01 -15.12 -11.96
CA ARG A 201 -1.76 -13.85 -12.13
C ARG A 201 -0.86 -12.67 -12.41
N LEU A 202 0.43 -12.77 -12.14
CA LEU A 202 1.39 -11.73 -12.49
C LEU A 202 1.45 -11.55 -14.00
N ASN A 203 1.46 -10.30 -14.43
CA ASN A 203 1.77 -9.96 -15.80
C ASN A 203 3.27 -10.14 -16.01
N ASP A 204 3.65 -10.65 -17.18
CA ASP A 204 5.06 -10.68 -17.58
C ASP A 204 5.58 -9.25 -17.66
N GLN A 205 6.64 -8.93 -16.90
CA GLN A 205 7.33 -7.65 -16.90
C GLN A 205 8.65 -7.74 -17.62
#